data_1aa7661e4015a88abe4733cb71af1b93
#
_entry.id   1aa7661e4015a88abe4733cb71af1b93
#
_cell.length_a   1.000
_cell.length_b   1.000
_cell.length_c   1.000
_cell.angle_alpha   90.00
_cell.angle_beta   90.00
_cell.angle_gamma   90.00
#
_symmetry.space_group_name_H-M   'P 1'
#
loop_
_entity.id
_entity.type
_entity.pdbx_description
1 polymer ?
#
loop_
_entity_poly.entity_id
_entity_poly.type
_entity_poly.pdbx_seq_one_letter_code
_entity_poly.pdbx_strand_id
1 'polypeptide(L)'
;RRQRQMCIRDRYRNLFRLQMMAIGKLNERIRHDEPLVEFANQVSNTDNLIDMNAMAKLAVEEDIPIGRNRLFRWLRENEILMSGNLPYQKYIDRGYFAVKESVFEMDSMCRTYQQTFVTGKGQQYIIGRLKKEFCNEI
;
A
#
# COMPACT_ATOMS: atom_id res chain seq x y z
N ARG A 1 25.99 42.61 -36.91
CA ARG A 1 25.60 41.23 -37.27
C ARG A 1 26.20 40.16 -36.35
N ARG A 2 27.45 40.32 -35.89
CA ARG A 2 28.07 39.37 -34.94
C ARG A 2 27.36 39.32 -33.56
N GLN A 3 26.89 40.44 -33.04
CA GLN A 3 26.19 40.54 -31.79
C GLN A 3 24.81 39.85 -31.82
N ARG A 4 24.09 39.92 -32.93
CA ARG A 4 22.81 39.23 -33.10
C ARG A 4 22.96 37.68 -33.11
N GLN A 5 24.03 37.18 -33.73
CA GLN A 5 24.32 35.76 -33.74
C GLN A 5 24.72 35.22 -32.33
N MET A 6 25.47 36.02 -31.55
CA MET A 6 25.80 35.66 -30.15
C MET A 6 24.55 35.61 -29.25
N CYS A 7 23.64 36.58 -29.37
CA CYS A 7 22.40 36.58 -28.59
C CYS A 7 21.49 35.37 -28.89
N ILE A 8 21.43 34.92 -30.12
CA ILE A 8 20.68 33.74 -30.54
C ILE A 8 21.34 32.47 -29.97
N ARG A 9 22.66 32.35 -30.03
CA ARG A 9 23.40 31.25 -29.43
C ARG A 9 23.19 31.15 -27.92
N ASP A 10 23.23 32.26 -27.22
CA ASP A 10 23.05 32.30 -25.75
C ASP A 10 21.61 31.95 -25.36
N ARG A 11 20.62 32.38 -26.15
CA ARG A 11 19.22 31.97 -25.96
C ARG A 11 19.04 30.45 -26.10
N TYR A 12 19.62 29.87 -27.15
CA TYR A 12 19.56 28.40 -27.32
C TYR A 12 20.31 27.64 -26.25
N ARG A 13 21.44 28.13 -25.78
CA ARG A 13 22.16 27.52 -24.65
C ARG A 13 21.35 27.55 -23.36
N ASN A 14 20.69 28.66 -23.07
CA ASN A 14 19.85 28.79 -21.87
C ASN A 14 18.61 27.90 -21.93
N LEU A 15 17.95 27.84 -23.09
CA LEU A 15 16.82 26.93 -23.30
C LEU A 15 17.26 25.46 -23.14
N PHE A 16 18.38 25.10 -23.71
CA PHE A 16 18.94 23.74 -23.57
C PHE A 16 19.28 23.38 -22.12
N ARG A 17 19.88 24.29 -21.37
CA ARG A 17 20.14 24.12 -19.93
C ARG A 17 18.87 23.94 -19.13
N LEU A 18 17.85 24.73 -19.37
CA LEU A 18 16.54 24.61 -18.70
C LEU A 18 15.86 23.27 -19.00
N GLN A 19 15.92 22.81 -20.23
CA GLN A 19 15.42 21.50 -20.62
C GLN A 19 16.18 20.36 -19.96
N MET A 20 17.51 20.43 -19.91
CA MET A 20 18.34 19.42 -19.23
C MET A 20 18.09 19.40 -17.73
N MET A 21 17.89 20.54 -17.07
CA MET A 21 17.52 20.61 -15.66
C MET A 21 16.14 19.99 -15.41
N ALA A 22 15.16 20.25 -16.26
CA ALA A 22 13.82 19.67 -16.15
C ALA A 22 13.86 18.14 -16.31
N ILE A 23 14.61 17.62 -17.28
CA ILE A 23 14.81 16.19 -17.49
C ILE A 23 15.54 15.57 -16.29
N GLY A 24 16.55 16.22 -15.74
CA GLY A 24 17.27 15.76 -14.54
C GLY A 24 16.37 15.64 -13.33
N LYS A 25 15.52 16.62 -13.07
CA LYS A 25 14.53 16.59 -11.97
C LYS A 25 13.47 15.50 -12.15
N LEU A 26 12.99 15.30 -13.36
CA LEU A 26 12.05 14.23 -13.68
C LEU A 26 12.70 12.84 -13.49
N ASN A 27 13.92 12.66 -13.94
CA ASN A 27 14.68 11.42 -13.74
C ASN A 27 14.95 11.12 -12.26
N GLU A 28 15.26 12.12 -11.46
CA GLU A 28 15.39 11.97 -10.00
C GLU A 28 14.08 11.55 -9.34
N ARG A 29 12.94 12.13 -9.74
CA ARG A 29 11.62 11.70 -9.28
C ARG A 29 11.31 10.25 -9.66
N ILE A 30 11.55 9.88 -10.89
CA ILE A 30 11.35 8.51 -11.39
C ILE A 30 12.21 7.52 -10.58
N ARG A 31 13.48 7.83 -10.36
CA ARG A 31 14.39 6.99 -9.55
C ARG A 31 13.97 6.89 -8.09
N HIS A 32 13.43 7.95 -7.52
CA HIS A 32 12.92 7.95 -6.14
C HIS A 32 11.65 7.12 -6.02
N ASP A 33 10.77 7.18 -7.00
CA ASP A 33 9.47 6.50 -6.99
C ASP A 33 9.57 5.04 -7.49
N GLU A 34 10.58 4.68 -8.30
CA GLU A 34 10.82 3.31 -8.78
C GLU A 34 10.78 2.25 -7.68
N PRO A 35 11.53 2.35 -6.57
CA PRO A 35 11.50 1.33 -5.53
C PRO A 35 10.12 1.22 -4.85
N LEU A 36 9.38 2.32 -4.74
CA LEU A 36 8.01 2.32 -4.21
C LEU A 36 7.04 1.63 -5.17
N VAL A 37 7.17 1.88 -6.46
CA VAL A 37 6.35 1.25 -7.51
C VAL A 37 6.70 -0.24 -7.64
N GLU A 38 7.96 -0.61 -7.61
CA GLU A 38 8.40 -2.01 -7.63
C GLU A 38 7.87 -2.76 -6.41
N PHE A 39 7.99 -2.19 -5.22
CA PHE A 39 7.44 -2.76 -4.00
C PHE A 39 5.93 -2.93 -4.11
N ALA A 40 5.22 -1.92 -4.56
CA ALA A 40 3.77 -1.96 -4.77
C ALA A 40 3.38 -3.05 -5.79
N ASN A 41 4.12 -3.19 -6.88
CA ASN A 41 3.89 -4.21 -7.89
C ASN A 41 4.21 -5.61 -7.38
N GLN A 42 5.30 -5.79 -6.65
CA GLN A 42 5.64 -7.07 -6.03
C GLN A 42 4.58 -7.51 -5.03
N VAL A 43 4.11 -6.60 -4.21
CA VAL A 43 3.08 -6.87 -3.20
C VAL A 43 1.72 -7.12 -3.84
N SER A 44 1.39 -6.45 -4.95
CA SER A 44 0.12 -6.65 -5.65
C SER A 44 0.08 -7.89 -6.55
N ASN A 45 1.23 -8.33 -7.06
CA ASN A 45 1.33 -9.49 -7.97
C ASN A 45 1.61 -10.81 -7.26
N THR A 46 1.96 -10.77 -5.99
CA THR A 46 2.18 -12.00 -5.22
C THR A 46 0.88 -12.47 -4.59
N ASP A 47 0.61 -13.76 -4.73
CA ASP A 47 -0.43 -14.46 -3.97
C ASP A 47 -0.10 -14.50 -2.45
N ASN A 48 0.72 -13.56 -1.98
CA ASN A 48 1.13 -13.44 -0.60
C ASN A 48 -0.01 -12.88 0.24
N LEU A 49 -0.95 -13.74 0.52
CA LEU A 49 -1.98 -13.47 1.49
C LEU A 49 -1.39 -13.63 2.89
N ILE A 50 -1.56 -12.64 3.71
CA ILE A 50 -1.16 -12.70 5.11
C ILE A 50 -2.39 -12.74 6.01
N ASP A 51 -2.27 -13.40 7.15
CA ASP A 51 -3.33 -13.40 8.14
C ASP A 51 -3.34 -12.09 8.96
N MET A 52 -4.36 -11.91 9.77
CA MET A 52 -4.50 -10.70 10.59
C MET A 52 -3.40 -10.56 11.65
N ASN A 53 -2.84 -11.67 12.10
CA ASN A 53 -1.73 -11.64 13.05
C ASN A 53 -0.45 -11.10 12.41
N ALA A 54 -0.14 -11.55 11.18
CA ALA A 54 0.97 -11.04 10.41
C ALA A 54 0.76 -9.56 10.02
N MET A 55 -0.47 -9.17 9.72
CA MET A 55 -0.82 -7.77 9.45
C MET A 55 -0.58 -6.87 10.67
N ALA A 56 -0.94 -7.33 11.86
CA ALA A 56 -0.67 -6.58 13.10
C ALA A 56 0.83 -6.43 13.35
N LYS A 57 1.62 -7.45 13.08
CA LYS A 57 3.10 -7.38 13.17
C LYS A 57 3.68 -6.37 12.19
N LEU A 58 3.21 -6.38 10.94
CA LEU A 58 3.60 -5.39 9.94
C LEU A 58 3.28 -3.96 10.38
N ALA A 59 2.12 -3.74 10.98
CA ALA A 59 1.74 -2.44 11.51
C ALA A 59 2.70 -1.97 12.62
N VAL A 60 3.14 -2.87 13.48
CA VAL A 60 4.15 -2.57 14.52
C VAL A 60 5.50 -2.22 13.90
N GLU A 61 5.92 -2.89 12.84
CA GLU A 61 7.14 -2.55 12.09
C GLU A 61 7.07 -1.15 11.46
N GLU A 62 5.87 -0.68 11.17
CA GLU A 62 5.60 0.65 10.64
C GLU A 62 5.32 1.71 11.75
N ASP A 63 5.79 1.46 12.96
CA ASP A 63 5.64 2.32 14.14
C ASP A 63 4.19 2.52 14.61
N ILE A 64 3.29 1.61 14.27
CA ILE A 64 1.90 1.64 14.71
C ILE A 64 1.71 0.58 15.80
N PRO A 65 1.58 0.95 17.07
CA PRO A 65 1.47 -0.01 18.17
C PRO A 65 0.06 -0.62 18.25
N ILE A 66 -0.27 -1.50 17.32
CA ILE A 66 -1.56 -2.17 17.27
C ILE A 66 -1.39 -3.69 17.33
N GLY A 67 -2.10 -4.34 18.24
CA GLY A 67 -2.16 -5.79 18.32
C GLY A 67 -3.30 -6.39 17.49
N ARG A 68 -3.27 -7.70 17.28
CA ARG A 68 -4.27 -8.44 16.50
C ARG A 68 -5.70 -8.10 16.91
N ASN A 69 -6.00 -8.15 18.20
CA ASN A 69 -7.35 -7.90 18.69
C ASN A 69 -7.81 -6.45 18.49
N ARG A 70 -6.88 -5.51 18.67
CA ARG A 70 -7.14 -4.09 18.40
C ARG A 70 -7.34 -3.83 16.91
N LEU A 71 -6.56 -4.52 16.07
CA LEU A 71 -6.70 -4.43 14.62
C LEU A 71 -8.08 -4.92 14.16
N PHE A 72 -8.54 -6.07 14.68
CA PHE A 72 -9.90 -6.56 14.39
C PHE A 72 -10.98 -5.59 14.83
N ARG A 73 -10.84 -5.04 16.03
CA ARG A 73 -11.78 -4.02 16.55
C ARG A 73 -11.79 -2.79 15.66
N TRP A 74 -10.64 -2.26 15.32
CA TRP A 74 -10.50 -1.10 14.46
C TRP A 74 -11.11 -1.33 13.08
N LEU A 75 -10.88 -2.48 12.48
CA LEU A 75 -11.47 -2.85 11.19
C LEU A 75 -12.99 -2.96 11.26
N ARG A 76 -13.53 -3.47 12.36
CA ARG A 76 -15.00 -3.52 12.57
C ARG A 76 -15.59 -2.13 12.80
N GLU A 77 -14.95 -1.28 13.57
CA GLU A 77 -15.37 0.09 13.84
C GLU A 77 -15.38 0.95 12.58
N ASN A 78 -14.44 0.71 11.67
CA ASN A 78 -14.37 1.39 10.36
C ASN A 78 -15.23 0.76 9.27
N GLU A 79 -16.07 -0.20 9.63
CA GLU A 79 -16.95 -0.92 8.68
C GLU A 79 -16.19 -1.60 7.53
N ILE A 80 -14.96 -2.03 7.79
CA ILE A 80 -14.14 -2.80 6.86
C ILE A 80 -14.43 -4.29 7.03
N LEU A 81 -14.56 -4.75 8.27
CA LEU A 81 -14.97 -6.10 8.63
C LEU A 81 -16.35 -6.09 9.26
N MET A 82 -17.12 -7.14 8.99
CA MET A 82 -18.38 -7.44 9.67
C MET A 82 -18.09 -7.99 11.08
N SER A 83 -19.16 -8.12 11.88
CA SER A 83 -19.06 -8.67 13.24
C SER A 83 -18.45 -10.08 13.32
N GLY A 84 -18.58 -10.86 12.25
CA GLY A 84 -17.96 -12.19 12.13
C GLY A 84 -16.51 -12.20 11.62
N ASN A 85 -15.84 -11.04 11.61
CA ASN A 85 -14.49 -10.86 11.08
C ASN A 85 -14.34 -11.20 9.59
N LEU A 86 -15.44 -11.18 8.83
CA LEU A 86 -15.44 -11.31 7.39
C LEU A 86 -15.48 -9.91 6.74
N PRO A 87 -14.73 -9.68 5.66
CA PRO A 87 -14.74 -8.39 4.99
C PRO A 87 -16.05 -8.13 4.25
N TYR A 88 -16.45 -6.87 4.17
CA TYR A 88 -17.56 -6.48 3.33
C TYR A 88 -17.22 -6.72 1.86
N GLN A 89 -18.25 -7.05 1.08
CA GLN A 89 -18.08 -7.38 -0.35
C GLN A 89 -17.36 -6.27 -1.14
N LYS A 90 -17.64 -5.01 -0.83
CA LYS A 90 -16.99 -3.86 -1.48
C LYS A 90 -15.45 -3.88 -1.36
N TYR A 91 -14.92 -4.39 -0.26
CA TYR A 91 -13.46 -4.50 -0.05
C TYR A 91 -12.88 -5.76 -0.70
N ILE A 92 -13.65 -6.83 -0.79
CA ILE A 92 -13.28 -8.03 -1.56
C ILE A 92 -13.21 -7.68 -3.05
N ASP A 93 -14.19 -6.96 -3.57
CA ASP A 93 -14.24 -6.53 -4.98
C ASP A 93 -13.08 -5.58 -5.34
N ARG A 94 -12.62 -4.78 -4.39
CA ARG A 94 -11.43 -3.93 -4.56
C ARG A 94 -10.12 -4.70 -4.49
N GLY A 95 -10.15 -5.96 -4.08
CA GLY A 95 -8.98 -6.81 -3.96
C GLY A 95 -8.13 -6.56 -2.71
N TYR A 96 -8.71 -6.02 -1.65
CA TYR A 96 -7.99 -5.77 -0.39
C TYR A 96 -7.95 -6.99 0.52
N PHE A 97 -8.94 -7.84 0.44
CA PHE A 97 -9.08 -9.03 1.27
C PHE A 97 -9.40 -10.25 0.43
N ALA A 98 -9.01 -11.40 0.92
CA ALA A 98 -9.40 -12.70 0.41
C ALA A 98 -9.93 -13.56 1.56
N VAL A 99 -10.97 -14.31 1.30
CA VAL A 99 -11.55 -15.23 2.27
C VAL A 99 -11.28 -16.65 1.79
N LYS A 100 -10.66 -17.45 2.65
CA LYS A 100 -10.42 -18.87 2.39
C LYS A 100 -11.19 -19.72 3.40
N GLU A 101 -11.75 -20.82 2.91
CA GLU A 101 -12.34 -21.83 3.77
C GLU A 101 -11.27 -22.85 4.16
N SER A 102 -11.18 -23.12 5.43
CA SER A 102 -10.32 -24.16 5.98
C SER A 102 -11.18 -25.19 6.70
N VAL A 103 -10.80 -26.45 6.56
CA VAL A 103 -11.46 -27.56 7.23
C VAL A 103 -10.67 -27.92 8.48
N PHE A 104 -11.35 -27.95 9.60
CA PHE A 104 -10.77 -28.37 10.86
C PHE A 104 -11.42 -29.70 11.30
N GLU A 105 -10.60 -30.72 11.41
CA GLU A 105 -11.04 -32.03 11.92
C GLU A 105 -10.78 -32.09 13.43
N MET A 106 -11.85 -32.15 14.19
CA MET A 106 -11.79 -32.38 15.63
C MET A 106 -12.78 -33.46 16.00
N ASP A 107 -12.32 -34.54 16.63
CA ASP A 107 -13.13 -35.66 17.16
C ASP A 107 -14.19 -36.19 16.16
N SER A 108 -13.76 -36.59 14.96
CA SER A 108 -14.61 -37.12 13.89
C SER A 108 -15.69 -36.18 13.34
N MET A 109 -15.67 -34.89 13.70
CA MET A 109 -16.51 -33.87 13.11
C MET A 109 -15.66 -32.91 12.24
N CYS A 110 -16.00 -32.80 10.95
CA CYS A 110 -15.41 -31.81 10.07
C CYS A 110 -16.19 -30.49 10.23
N ARG A 111 -15.52 -29.45 10.71
CA ARG A 111 -16.06 -28.08 10.72
C ARG A 111 -15.31 -27.24 9.72
N THR A 112 -16.05 -26.57 8.85
CA THR A 112 -15.51 -25.54 7.97
C THR A 112 -15.53 -24.20 8.68
N TYR A 113 -14.45 -23.46 8.59
CA TYR A 113 -14.40 -22.08 9.05
C TYR A 113 -13.81 -21.20 7.95
N GLN A 114 -14.31 -19.98 7.88
CA GLN A 114 -13.82 -18.99 6.94
C GLN A 114 -12.79 -18.11 7.63
N GLN A 115 -11.65 -17.94 6.98
CA GLN A 115 -10.57 -17.12 7.48
C GLN A 115 -10.31 -15.98 6.49
N THR A 116 -10.20 -14.77 7.03
CA THR A 116 -9.91 -13.57 6.25
C THR A 116 -8.40 -13.37 6.14
N PHE A 117 -7.93 -13.21 4.93
CA PHE A 117 -6.55 -12.86 4.61
C PHE A 117 -6.48 -11.48 4.00
N VAL A 118 -5.35 -10.81 4.19
CA VAL A 118 -5.08 -9.48 3.63
C VAL A 118 -4.18 -9.62 2.41
N THR A 119 -4.61 -9.03 1.31
CA THR A 119 -3.79 -8.97 0.08
C THR A 119 -2.74 -7.86 0.21
N GLY A 120 -1.78 -7.82 -0.72
CA GLY A 120 -0.81 -6.74 -0.75
C GLY A 120 -1.41 -5.35 -0.85
N LYS A 121 -2.46 -5.18 -1.65
CA LYS A 121 -3.22 -3.92 -1.73
C LYS A 121 -3.91 -3.58 -0.41
N GLY A 122 -4.47 -4.59 0.26
CA GLY A 122 -5.11 -4.45 1.55
C GLY A 122 -4.13 -4.02 2.64
N GLN A 123 -2.92 -4.56 2.64
CA GLN A 123 -1.85 -4.16 3.56
C GLN A 123 -1.54 -2.68 3.44
N GLN A 124 -1.31 -2.18 2.23
CA GLN A 124 -1.04 -0.77 1.97
C GLN A 124 -2.21 0.13 2.38
N TYR A 125 -3.42 -0.28 2.09
CA TYR A 125 -4.63 0.45 2.45
C TYR A 125 -4.79 0.58 3.97
N ILE A 126 -4.65 -0.52 4.69
CA ILE A 126 -4.78 -0.57 6.16
C ILE A 126 -3.68 0.27 6.83
N ILE A 127 -2.43 0.09 6.43
CA ILE A 127 -1.30 0.86 6.96
C ILE A 127 -1.48 2.35 6.68
N GLY A 128 -1.89 2.71 5.47
CA GLY A 128 -2.15 4.10 5.10
C GLY A 128 -3.24 4.76 5.94
N ARG A 129 -4.30 4.05 6.25
CA ARG A 129 -5.38 4.55 7.12
C ARG A 129 -4.95 4.64 8.58
N LEU A 130 -4.27 3.63 9.09
CA LEU A 130 -3.75 3.60 10.45
C LEU A 130 -2.76 4.75 10.69
N LYS A 131 -1.84 4.99 9.74
CA LYS A 131 -0.91 6.13 9.83
C LYS A 131 -1.64 7.47 9.90
N LYS A 132 -2.71 7.65 9.13
CA LYS A 132 -3.50 8.89 9.17
C LYS A 132 -4.17 9.10 10.53
N GLU A 133 -4.72 8.07 11.12
CA GLU A 133 -5.35 8.15 12.44
C GLU A 133 -4.33 8.40 13.54
N PHE A 134 -3.27 7.61 13.60
CA PHE A 134 -2.23 7.75 14.63
C PHE A 134 -1.39 9.03 14.48
N CYS A 135 -1.22 9.57 13.27
CA CYS A 135 -0.57 10.87 13.08
C CYS A 135 -1.46 12.05 13.45
N ASN A 136 -2.78 11.90 13.41
CA ASN A 136 -3.72 12.97 13.79
C ASN A 136 -3.95 13.05 15.32
N GLU A 137 -3.58 12.04 16.07
CA GLU A 137 -3.65 12.04 17.55
C GLU A 137 -2.44 12.72 18.22
N ILE A 138 -1.47 13.12 17.44
CA ILE A 138 -0.33 13.92 17.89
C ILE A 138 -0.55 15.37 17.47
#